data_abd5e79bd4c0d7188f30db2b3745c6cd
#
_entry.id   abd5e79bd4c0d7188f30db2b3745c6cd
#
_cell.length_a   1.000
_cell.length_b   1.000
_cell.length_c   1.000
_cell.angle_alpha   90.00
_cell.angle_beta   90.00
_cell.angle_gamma   90.00
#
_symmetry.space_group_name_H-M   'P 1'
#
loop_
_entity.id
_entity.type
_entity.pdbx_description
1 polymer ?
#
loop_
_entity_poly.entity_id
_entity_poly.type
_entity_poly.pdbx_seq_one_letter_code
_entity_poly.pdbx_strand_id
1 'polypeptide(L)'
;MPKIVLLVLVSGLIPLTYAQQKPKELLAAALSVSGEAFFERDGKTAPAKIKTIFFKSDRVFTKKGKIDIQIGPSAVLHLAPYTSVKLADLTEVDKKTHIAVELDSGRGYTKFSKQMPAGSKYAIKSPTMVAAVRGTEFVLSAGDESAEPHEDSDIPAGVFVNTGKVAVSPASREDEVIELAPGEQITGVDNTLVKGVMEDFLKKKMKLFKQLNCMKEAQYKIMEREKNRQIELLEKVRNSSKMEELREKNKKLFNNQ
;
A
#
# COMPACT_ATOMS: atom_id res chain seq x y z
N MET A 1 -73.48 20.78 -19.89
CA MET A 1 -72.10 20.80 -20.37
C MET A 1 -71.22 20.75 -19.15
N PRO A 2 -70.60 19.61 -18.81
CA PRO A 2 -69.71 19.53 -17.66
C PRO A 2 -68.25 19.97 -18.05
N LYS A 3 -67.70 20.84 -17.23
CA LYS A 3 -66.29 21.30 -17.36
C LYS A 3 -65.37 20.23 -16.82
N ILE A 4 -64.57 19.65 -17.70
CA ILE A 4 -63.50 18.73 -17.33
C ILE A 4 -62.29 19.57 -16.82
N VAL A 5 -61.97 19.44 -15.54
CA VAL A 5 -60.73 20.00 -14.95
C VAL A 5 -59.60 18.97 -15.14
N LEU A 6 -58.65 19.31 -16.00
CA LEU A 6 -57.47 18.49 -16.24
C LEU A 6 -56.41 18.76 -15.13
N LEU A 7 -56.28 17.82 -14.23
CA LEU A 7 -55.26 17.87 -13.17
C LEU A 7 -53.89 17.39 -13.73
N VAL A 8 -52.99 18.32 -14.03
CA VAL A 8 -51.61 17.99 -14.46
C VAL A 8 -50.77 17.66 -13.22
N LEU A 9 -50.52 16.38 -13.00
CA LEU A 9 -49.55 15.90 -12.02
C LEU A 9 -48.13 16.14 -12.56
N VAL A 10 -47.45 17.19 -12.09
CA VAL A 10 -46.05 17.41 -12.33
C VAL A 10 -45.26 16.50 -11.34
N SER A 11 -44.87 15.33 -11.82
CA SER A 11 -43.94 14.46 -11.09
C SER A 11 -42.53 15.07 -11.14
N GLY A 12 -42.18 15.79 -10.08
CA GLY A 12 -40.80 16.29 -9.89
C GLY A 12 -39.84 15.12 -9.72
N LEU A 13 -39.07 14.79 -10.77
CA LEU A 13 -37.86 13.97 -10.64
C LEU A 13 -36.85 14.75 -9.79
N ILE A 14 -36.75 14.40 -8.51
CA ILE A 14 -35.62 14.83 -7.66
C ILE A 14 -34.42 14.03 -8.12
N PRO A 15 -33.36 14.65 -8.70
CA PRO A 15 -32.14 13.92 -8.99
C PRO A 15 -31.52 13.48 -7.65
N LEU A 16 -31.46 12.17 -7.39
CA LEU A 16 -30.63 11.61 -6.32
C LEU A 16 -29.18 11.90 -6.69
N THR A 17 -28.66 13.03 -6.24
CA THR A 17 -27.23 13.28 -6.23
C THR A 17 -26.58 12.33 -5.22
N TYR A 18 -26.06 11.21 -5.71
CA TYR A 18 -25.13 10.38 -4.95
C TYR A 18 -23.91 11.24 -4.62
N ALA A 19 -23.83 11.71 -3.39
CA ALA A 19 -22.62 12.33 -2.88
C ALA A 19 -21.53 11.26 -2.87
N GLN A 20 -20.64 11.26 -3.88
CA GLN A 20 -19.44 10.42 -3.87
C GLN A 20 -18.61 10.80 -2.66
N GLN A 21 -18.46 9.87 -1.71
CA GLN A 21 -17.59 10.09 -0.57
C GLN A 21 -16.16 10.30 -1.08
N LYS A 22 -15.54 11.39 -0.62
CA LYS A 22 -14.14 11.68 -0.95
C LYS A 22 -13.26 10.50 -0.47
N PRO A 23 -12.37 9.97 -1.32
CA PRO A 23 -11.45 8.91 -0.93
C PRO A 23 -10.67 9.31 0.33
N LYS A 24 -10.67 8.42 1.34
CA LYS A 24 -9.90 8.59 2.56
C LYS A 24 -8.56 7.90 2.38
N GLU A 25 -7.47 8.56 2.73
CA GLU A 25 -6.16 7.93 2.74
C GLU A 25 -5.97 7.05 3.98
N LEU A 26 -5.56 5.79 3.78
CA LEU A 26 -5.29 4.84 4.85
C LEU A 26 -4.03 5.23 5.64
N LEU A 27 -3.99 4.83 6.91
CA LEU A 27 -2.78 4.90 7.73
C LEU A 27 -1.76 3.88 7.24
N ALA A 28 -0.53 4.34 6.99
CA ALA A 28 0.67 3.50 6.95
C ALA A 28 1.66 4.02 8.00
N ALA A 29 2.18 3.14 8.86
CA ALA A 29 3.05 3.56 9.96
C ALA A 29 4.05 2.47 10.35
N ALA A 30 5.28 2.88 10.73
CA ALA A 30 6.30 1.98 11.24
C ALA A 30 5.91 1.41 12.60
N LEU A 31 5.83 0.08 12.70
CA LEU A 31 5.60 -0.68 13.95
C LEU A 31 6.91 -0.99 14.67
N SER A 32 7.88 -1.44 13.91
CA SER A 32 9.22 -1.75 14.39
C SER A 32 10.26 -1.28 13.38
N VAL A 33 11.44 -0.95 13.86
CA VAL A 33 12.61 -0.62 13.04
C VAL A 33 13.81 -1.23 13.72
N SER A 34 14.58 -2.02 12.99
CA SER A 34 15.84 -2.61 13.45
C SER A 34 16.93 -2.31 12.43
N GLY A 35 18.00 -1.65 12.86
CA GLY A 35 19.06 -1.20 11.96
C GLY A 35 18.66 -0.02 11.08
N GLU A 36 19.16 0.02 9.86
CA GLU A 36 19.06 1.16 8.95
C GLU A 36 17.83 1.05 8.06
N ALA A 37 16.81 1.86 8.34
CA ALA A 37 15.62 2.03 7.51
C ALA A 37 15.35 3.52 7.27
N PHE A 38 14.92 3.86 6.08
CA PHE A 38 14.71 5.23 5.62
C PHE A 38 13.41 5.33 4.85
N PHE A 39 12.96 6.56 4.67
CA PHE A 39 11.90 6.86 3.71
C PHE A 39 12.25 8.12 2.91
N GLU A 40 11.72 8.19 1.71
CA GLU A 40 11.81 9.35 0.83
C GLU A 40 10.41 9.90 0.57
N ARG A 41 10.26 11.21 0.76
CA ARG A 41 9.06 11.99 0.47
C ARG A 41 9.45 13.29 -0.19
N ASP A 42 8.82 13.63 -1.32
CA ASP A 42 9.09 14.86 -2.07
C ASP A 42 10.59 15.06 -2.36
N GLY A 43 11.31 13.99 -2.71
CA GLY A 43 12.75 14.00 -3.00
C GLY A 43 13.65 14.17 -1.78
N LYS A 44 13.10 14.14 -0.56
CA LYS A 44 13.87 14.23 0.69
C LYS A 44 13.88 12.90 1.42
N THR A 45 15.08 12.42 1.72
CA THR A 45 15.29 11.20 2.50
C THR A 45 15.43 11.52 3.98
N ALA A 46 14.78 10.70 4.81
CA ALA A 46 14.89 10.78 6.27
C ALA A 46 14.93 9.36 6.88
N PRO A 47 15.56 9.19 8.07
CA PRO A 47 15.52 7.91 8.77
C PRO A 47 14.10 7.58 9.24
N ALA A 48 13.68 6.34 9.01
CA ALA A 48 12.43 5.84 9.56
C ALA A 48 12.62 5.44 11.02
N LYS A 49 11.67 5.80 11.87
CA LYS A 49 11.62 5.46 13.30
C LYS A 49 10.27 4.83 13.63
N ILE A 50 10.19 4.12 14.75
CA ILE A 50 8.90 3.61 15.26
C ILE A 50 7.90 4.77 15.33
N LYS A 51 6.67 4.54 14.85
CA LYS A 51 5.57 5.51 14.69
C LYS A 51 5.78 6.54 13.57
N THR A 52 6.83 6.43 12.74
CA THR A 52 6.88 7.24 11.51
C THR A 52 5.65 6.94 10.67
N ILE A 53 4.92 7.99 10.28
CA ILE A 53 3.73 7.90 9.42
C ILE A 53 4.18 8.08 7.97
N PHE A 54 3.81 7.13 7.14
CA PHE A 54 4.03 7.15 5.70
C PHE A 54 2.76 7.55 4.96
N PHE A 55 2.92 8.22 3.84
CA PHE A 55 1.83 8.66 2.98
C PHE A 55 1.90 7.98 1.61
N LYS A 56 0.82 8.10 0.85
CA LYS A 56 0.81 7.70 -0.54
C LYS A 56 1.98 8.33 -1.30
N SER A 57 2.62 7.54 -2.14
CA SER A 57 3.82 7.87 -2.94
C SER A 57 5.14 7.93 -2.17
N ASP A 58 5.15 7.80 -0.83
CA ASP A 58 6.41 7.63 -0.12
C ASP A 58 7.13 6.34 -0.58
N ARG A 59 8.45 6.43 -0.72
CA ARG A 59 9.33 5.28 -0.87
C ARG A 59 9.91 4.94 0.49
N VAL A 60 9.80 3.68 0.92
CA VAL A 60 10.42 3.17 2.15
C VAL A 60 11.48 2.15 1.77
N PHE A 61 12.68 2.28 2.33
CA PHE A 61 13.75 1.37 2.01
C PHE A 61 14.64 1.07 3.20
N THR A 62 15.24 -0.12 3.17
CA THR A 62 16.19 -0.62 4.17
C THR A 62 17.57 -0.75 3.55
N LYS A 63 18.62 -0.59 4.37
CA LYS A 63 19.98 -1.05 4.09
C LYS A 63 20.19 -2.38 4.82
N LYS A 64 21.11 -2.45 5.78
CA LYS A 64 21.31 -3.63 6.65
C LYS A 64 20.22 -3.80 7.72
N GLY A 65 19.14 -3.01 7.65
CA GLY A 65 18.05 -3.00 8.63
C GLY A 65 16.79 -3.71 8.14
N LYS A 66 15.79 -3.72 9.01
CA LYS A 66 14.44 -4.28 8.77
C LYS A 66 13.41 -3.30 9.30
N ILE A 67 12.22 -3.29 8.71
CA ILE A 67 11.11 -2.45 9.17
C ILE A 67 9.78 -3.19 9.00
N ASP A 68 8.90 -3.11 10.01
CA ASP A 68 7.51 -3.55 9.92
C ASP A 68 6.62 -2.33 9.73
N ILE A 69 5.78 -2.35 8.73
CA ILE A 69 4.88 -1.26 8.37
C ILE A 69 3.45 -1.74 8.49
N GLN A 70 2.66 -1.14 9.39
CA GLN A 70 1.21 -1.28 9.38
C GLN A 70 0.67 -0.57 8.14
N ILE A 71 -0.17 -1.24 7.36
CA ILE A 71 -0.87 -0.65 6.21
C ILE A 71 -2.37 -0.91 6.37
N GLY A 72 -3.13 0.17 6.53
CA GLY A 72 -4.53 0.07 6.87
C GLY A 72 -4.79 -0.70 8.18
N PRO A 73 -6.04 -1.11 8.45
CA PRO A 73 -6.40 -1.68 9.75
C PRO A 73 -5.98 -3.15 9.95
N SER A 74 -5.52 -3.84 8.92
CA SER A 74 -5.36 -5.30 8.97
C SER A 74 -4.12 -5.88 8.31
N ALA A 75 -3.29 -5.10 7.64
CA ALA A 75 -2.09 -5.58 6.97
C ALA A 75 -0.82 -5.10 7.66
N VAL A 76 0.19 -5.97 7.73
CA VAL A 76 1.58 -5.63 8.06
C VAL A 76 2.45 -6.07 6.89
N LEU A 77 3.31 -5.16 6.45
CA LEU A 77 4.37 -5.40 5.48
C LEU A 77 5.72 -5.32 6.19
N HIS A 78 6.43 -6.43 6.26
CA HIS A 78 7.81 -6.48 6.73
C HIS A 78 8.76 -6.36 5.54
N LEU A 79 9.69 -5.42 5.61
CA LEU A 79 10.77 -5.28 4.64
C LEU A 79 12.05 -5.89 5.23
N ALA A 80 12.59 -6.87 4.52
CA ALA A 80 13.88 -7.49 4.81
C ALA A 80 15.04 -6.49 4.53
N PRO A 81 16.29 -6.82 4.87
CA PRO A 81 17.44 -6.00 4.47
C PRO A 81 17.49 -5.77 2.94
N TYR A 82 18.03 -4.62 2.53
CA TYR A 82 18.21 -4.22 1.12
C TYR A 82 16.94 -4.26 0.29
N THR A 83 15.82 -3.86 0.91
CA THR A 83 14.50 -3.83 0.28
C THR A 83 14.05 -2.39 0.06
N SER A 84 13.48 -2.11 -1.12
CA SER A 84 12.88 -0.83 -1.48
C SER A 84 11.45 -1.03 -1.95
N VAL A 85 10.51 -0.27 -1.35
CA VAL A 85 9.11 -0.25 -1.77
C VAL A 85 8.61 1.17 -1.91
N LYS A 86 7.64 1.37 -2.84
CA LYS A 86 6.85 2.58 -2.93
C LYS A 86 5.39 2.28 -2.55
N LEU A 87 4.82 3.10 -1.70
CA LEU A 87 3.41 3.02 -1.31
C LEU A 87 2.54 3.71 -2.38
N ALA A 88 2.26 3.00 -3.47
CA ALA A 88 1.66 3.57 -4.68
C ALA A 88 0.19 3.98 -4.50
N ASP A 89 -0.58 3.20 -3.73
CA ASP A 89 -1.95 3.56 -3.37
C ASP A 89 -2.29 3.13 -1.93
N LEU A 90 -2.98 4.01 -1.20
CA LEU A 90 -3.39 3.82 0.19
C LEU A 90 -4.77 4.46 0.38
N THR A 91 -5.80 3.96 -0.30
CA THR A 91 -7.12 4.61 -0.29
C THR A 91 -8.21 3.73 0.29
N GLU A 92 -9.23 4.36 0.89
CA GLU A 92 -10.49 3.76 1.31
C GLU A 92 -11.65 4.54 0.68
N VAL A 93 -12.54 3.82 0.01
CA VAL A 93 -13.78 4.35 -0.57
C VAL A 93 -14.90 3.40 -0.19
N ASP A 94 -15.99 3.91 0.41
CA ASP A 94 -17.15 3.11 0.83
C ASP A 94 -16.77 1.88 1.67
N LYS A 95 -15.84 2.05 2.63
CA LYS A 95 -15.28 0.98 3.49
C LYS A 95 -14.49 -0.11 2.73
N LYS A 96 -14.25 0.07 1.44
CA LYS A 96 -13.39 -0.80 0.64
C LYS A 96 -11.99 -0.20 0.60
N THR A 97 -10.99 -0.98 0.96
CA THR A 97 -9.60 -0.55 0.96
C THR A 97 -8.94 -0.90 -0.37
N HIS A 98 -8.19 0.03 -0.92
CA HIS A 98 -7.34 -0.15 -2.08
C HIS A 98 -5.90 0.14 -1.67
N ILE A 99 -5.08 -0.89 -1.70
CA ILE A 99 -3.67 -0.81 -1.31
C ILE A 99 -2.85 -1.33 -2.48
N ALA A 100 -1.93 -0.51 -2.96
CA ALA A 100 -0.95 -0.90 -3.96
C ALA A 100 0.45 -0.55 -3.46
N VAL A 101 1.33 -1.55 -3.48
CA VAL A 101 2.75 -1.43 -3.13
C VAL A 101 3.58 -1.83 -4.34
N GLU A 102 4.58 -1.03 -4.68
CA GLU A 102 5.58 -1.37 -5.69
C GLU A 102 6.86 -1.78 -4.96
N LEU A 103 7.28 -3.04 -5.11
CA LEU A 103 8.53 -3.58 -4.61
C LEU A 103 9.58 -3.44 -5.70
N ASP A 104 10.48 -2.47 -5.57
CA ASP A 104 11.53 -2.23 -6.58
C ASP A 104 12.64 -3.27 -6.48
N SER A 105 13.06 -3.61 -5.26
CA SER A 105 14.11 -4.60 -4.99
C SER A 105 13.93 -5.23 -3.61
N GLY A 106 14.55 -6.38 -3.38
CA GLY A 106 14.55 -7.07 -2.10
C GLY A 106 13.28 -7.90 -1.84
N ARG A 107 12.82 -7.95 -0.58
CA ARG A 107 11.77 -8.89 -0.14
C ARG A 107 10.78 -8.25 0.82
N GLY A 108 9.49 -8.42 0.50
CA GLY A 108 8.37 -8.00 1.32
C GLY A 108 7.57 -9.19 1.83
N TYR A 109 7.44 -9.31 3.16
CA TYR A 109 6.58 -10.28 3.82
C TYR A 109 5.27 -9.60 4.21
N THR A 110 4.17 -10.02 3.62
CA THR A 110 2.85 -9.46 3.91
C THR A 110 2.03 -10.41 4.77
N LYS A 111 1.49 -9.90 5.88
CA LYS A 111 0.57 -10.62 6.75
C LYS A 111 -0.70 -9.83 6.99
N PHE A 112 -1.84 -10.50 6.90
CA PHE A 112 -3.14 -9.96 7.31
C PHE A 112 -3.58 -10.55 8.64
N SER A 113 -4.05 -9.70 9.57
CA SER A 113 -4.65 -10.12 10.83
C SER A 113 -6.09 -10.62 10.67
N LYS A 114 -6.76 -10.19 9.59
CA LYS A 114 -8.11 -10.59 9.22
C LYS A 114 -8.32 -10.42 7.73
N GLN A 115 -9.30 -11.12 7.18
CA GLN A 115 -9.68 -10.99 5.79
C GLN A 115 -10.19 -9.57 5.49
N MET A 116 -9.83 -9.02 4.33
CA MET A 116 -10.30 -7.71 3.89
C MET A 116 -11.79 -7.74 3.55
N PRO A 117 -12.50 -6.61 3.73
CA PRO A 117 -13.89 -6.48 3.27
C PRO A 117 -14.07 -6.83 1.80
N ALA A 118 -15.28 -7.29 1.43
CA ALA A 118 -15.60 -7.59 0.03
C ALA A 118 -15.42 -6.34 -0.85
N GLY A 119 -14.80 -6.50 -2.01
CA GLY A 119 -14.47 -5.40 -2.93
C GLY A 119 -13.21 -4.60 -2.58
N SER A 120 -12.54 -4.91 -1.46
CA SER A 120 -11.20 -4.39 -1.18
C SER A 120 -10.15 -5.07 -2.04
N LYS A 121 -9.05 -4.36 -2.33
CA LYS A 121 -7.93 -4.84 -3.13
C LYS A 121 -6.61 -4.56 -2.40
N TYR A 122 -5.75 -5.56 -2.35
CA TYR A 122 -4.35 -5.40 -1.99
C TYR A 122 -3.51 -6.03 -3.10
N ALA A 123 -2.62 -5.25 -3.66
CA ALA A 123 -1.67 -5.71 -4.65
C ALA A 123 -0.26 -5.28 -4.28
N ILE A 124 0.70 -6.16 -4.48
CA ILE A 124 2.12 -5.83 -4.43
C ILE A 124 2.73 -6.24 -5.77
N LYS A 125 3.43 -5.30 -6.40
CA LYS A 125 4.02 -5.45 -7.73
C LYS A 125 5.54 -5.41 -7.62
N SER A 126 6.21 -6.40 -8.20
CA SER A 126 7.65 -6.38 -8.47
C SER A 126 7.92 -6.07 -9.94
N PRO A 127 9.17 -5.90 -10.38
CA PRO A 127 9.50 -5.74 -11.79
C PRO A 127 8.99 -6.88 -12.69
N THR A 128 8.85 -8.09 -12.15
CA THR A 128 8.49 -9.28 -12.93
C THR A 128 7.09 -9.82 -12.66
N MET A 129 6.49 -9.54 -11.50
CA MET A 129 5.23 -10.16 -11.07
C MET A 129 4.33 -9.18 -10.32
N VAL A 130 3.02 -9.45 -10.39
CA VAL A 130 2.00 -8.80 -9.56
C VAL A 130 1.34 -9.88 -8.71
N ALA A 131 1.32 -9.69 -7.39
CA ALA A 131 0.60 -10.54 -6.44
C ALA A 131 -0.61 -9.78 -5.88
N ALA A 132 -1.82 -10.31 -6.13
CA ALA A 132 -3.06 -9.76 -5.60
C ALA A 132 -3.68 -10.70 -4.57
N VAL A 133 -4.10 -10.15 -3.42
CA VAL A 133 -4.55 -10.92 -2.26
C VAL A 133 -5.75 -10.31 -1.55
N ARG A 134 -6.39 -11.13 -0.71
CA ARG A 134 -7.53 -10.70 0.09
C ARG A 134 -7.47 -11.16 1.55
N GLY A 135 -6.29 -11.31 2.12
CA GLY A 135 -6.11 -11.77 3.49
C GLY A 135 -5.29 -13.06 3.57
N THR A 136 -3.99 -12.93 3.45
CA THR A 136 -3.03 -14.02 3.28
C THR A 136 -1.76 -13.71 4.07
N GLU A 137 -0.92 -14.73 4.25
CA GLU A 137 0.49 -14.59 4.62
C GLU A 137 1.33 -15.05 3.44
N PHE A 138 2.11 -14.16 2.85
CA PHE A 138 2.94 -14.48 1.69
C PHE A 138 4.17 -13.57 1.62
N VAL A 139 5.16 -14.03 0.88
CA VAL A 139 6.37 -13.27 0.53
C VAL A 139 6.34 -12.95 -0.96
N LEU A 140 6.61 -11.72 -1.33
CA LEU A 140 7.04 -11.35 -2.66
C LEU A 140 8.52 -10.97 -2.61
N SER A 141 9.33 -11.62 -3.42
CA SER A 141 10.75 -11.33 -3.61
C SER A 141 10.98 -10.83 -5.05
N ALA A 142 11.62 -9.68 -5.17
CA ALA A 142 12.11 -9.19 -6.46
C ALA A 142 13.52 -9.72 -6.80
N GLY A 143 14.08 -10.55 -5.92
CA GLY A 143 15.47 -10.97 -5.97
C GLY A 143 16.36 -10.09 -5.10
N ASP A 144 17.62 -10.43 -5.03
CA ASP A 144 18.62 -9.70 -4.28
C ASP A 144 19.61 -9.01 -5.23
N GLU A 145 19.63 -7.69 -5.19
CA GLU A 145 20.62 -6.87 -5.91
C GLU A 145 21.84 -6.56 -5.03
N SER A 146 21.80 -6.96 -3.75
CA SER A 146 22.90 -6.75 -2.80
C SER A 146 24.05 -7.74 -3.07
N ALA A 147 25.26 -7.22 -3.13
CA ALA A 147 26.48 -8.05 -3.17
C ALA A 147 26.84 -8.66 -1.81
N GLU A 148 26.18 -8.23 -0.72
CA GLU A 148 26.47 -8.69 0.63
C GLU A 148 25.48 -9.79 1.05
N PRO A 149 25.95 -10.98 1.47
CA PRO A 149 25.07 -12.01 2.02
C PRO A 149 24.35 -11.53 3.29
N HIS A 150 23.05 -11.80 3.37
CA HIS A 150 22.23 -11.53 4.55
C HIS A 150 21.20 -12.64 4.75
N GLU A 151 20.44 -12.59 5.86
CA GLU A 151 19.56 -13.67 6.31
C GLU A 151 18.60 -14.20 5.24
N ASP A 152 18.13 -13.36 4.31
CA ASP A 152 17.15 -13.71 3.29
C ASP A 152 17.70 -13.66 1.85
N SER A 153 19.02 -13.50 1.67
CA SER A 153 19.65 -13.42 0.34
C SER A 153 19.51 -14.70 -0.50
N ASP A 154 19.19 -15.81 0.16
CA ASP A 154 18.92 -17.12 -0.44
C ASP A 154 17.50 -17.29 -1.01
N ILE A 155 16.59 -16.32 -0.79
CA ILE A 155 15.23 -16.38 -1.34
C ILE A 155 15.23 -15.86 -2.78
N PRO A 156 14.91 -16.69 -3.78
CA PRO A 156 14.89 -16.26 -5.18
C PRO A 156 13.76 -15.28 -5.48
N ALA A 157 13.79 -14.63 -6.64
CA ALA A 157 12.67 -13.84 -7.14
C ALA A 157 11.43 -14.72 -7.30
N GLY A 158 10.29 -14.29 -6.72
CA GLY A 158 9.08 -15.09 -6.75
C GLY A 158 8.05 -14.71 -5.69
N VAL A 159 6.95 -15.45 -5.67
CA VAL A 159 5.87 -15.38 -4.68
C VAL A 159 5.78 -16.71 -3.93
N PHE A 160 5.73 -16.65 -2.61
CA PHE A 160 5.73 -17.80 -1.71
C PHE A 160 4.57 -17.68 -0.72
N VAL A 161 3.64 -18.65 -0.71
CA VAL A 161 2.39 -18.57 0.06
C VAL A 161 2.46 -19.41 1.32
N ASN A 162 2.36 -18.75 2.50
CA ASN A 162 2.26 -19.44 3.78
C ASN A 162 0.82 -19.81 4.13
N THR A 163 -0.13 -18.87 4.03
CA THR A 163 -1.55 -19.11 4.28
C THR A 163 -2.42 -18.34 3.30
N GLY A 164 -3.67 -18.82 3.10
CA GLY A 164 -4.63 -18.17 2.20
C GLY A 164 -4.34 -18.46 0.72
N LYS A 165 -4.81 -17.60 -0.16
CA LYS A 165 -4.64 -17.73 -1.61
C LYS A 165 -4.10 -16.43 -2.19
N VAL A 166 -3.20 -16.54 -3.16
CA VAL A 166 -2.59 -15.41 -3.87
C VAL A 166 -2.81 -15.58 -5.35
N ALA A 167 -3.37 -14.56 -6.00
CA ALA A 167 -3.43 -14.48 -7.45
C ALA A 167 -2.16 -13.80 -7.96
N VAL A 168 -1.39 -14.47 -8.79
CA VAL A 168 -0.13 -13.97 -9.35
C VAL A 168 -0.24 -13.89 -10.86
N SER A 169 0.25 -12.78 -11.43
CA SER A 169 0.38 -12.60 -12.87
C SER A 169 1.76 -12.04 -13.22
N PRO A 170 2.28 -12.31 -14.45
CA PRO A 170 3.44 -11.59 -14.93
C PRO A 170 3.17 -10.08 -14.98
N ALA A 171 4.15 -9.26 -14.62
CA ALA A 171 4.00 -7.79 -14.69
C ALA A 171 3.74 -7.26 -16.10
N SER A 172 4.13 -8.01 -17.13
CA SER A 172 3.91 -7.71 -18.55
C SER A 172 2.56 -8.20 -19.10
N ARG A 173 1.87 -9.13 -18.41
CA ARG A 173 0.62 -9.77 -18.84
C ARG A 173 -0.28 -10.00 -17.62
N GLU A 174 -0.88 -8.94 -17.11
CA GLU A 174 -1.67 -8.95 -15.87
C GLU A 174 -2.99 -9.76 -16.00
N ASP A 175 -3.41 -10.11 -17.20
CA ASP A 175 -4.56 -10.99 -17.52
C ASP A 175 -4.25 -12.49 -17.35
N GLU A 176 -2.98 -12.89 -17.37
CA GLU A 176 -2.56 -14.27 -17.13
C GLU A 176 -2.44 -14.59 -15.64
N VAL A 177 -3.55 -14.87 -14.98
CA VAL A 177 -3.59 -15.09 -13.55
C VAL A 177 -3.35 -16.55 -13.18
N ILE A 178 -2.38 -16.79 -12.29
CA ILE A 178 -2.09 -18.09 -11.68
C ILE A 178 -2.43 -18.01 -10.18
N GLU A 179 -3.32 -18.87 -9.71
CA GLU A 179 -3.66 -18.95 -8.28
C GLU A 179 -2.69 -19.88 -7.54
N LEU A 180 -2.17 -19.38 -6.41
CA LEU A 180 -1.32 -20.13 -5.49
C LEU A 180 -2.08 -20.42 -4.19
N ALA A 181 -1.98 -21.67 -3.73
CA ALA A 181 -2.48 -22.18 -2.46
C ALA A 181 -1.37 -22.18 -1.38
N PRO A 182 -1.70 -22.39 -0.10
CA PRO A 182 -0.72 -22.53 0.96
C PRO A 182 0.32 -23.59 0.68
N GLY A 183 1.60 -23.27 0.89
CA GLY A 183 2.73 -24.18 0.62
C GLY A 183 3.14 -24.23 -0.86
N GLU A 184 2.53 -23.44 -1.73
CA GLU A 184 2.94 -23.29 -3.12
C GLU A 184 3.81 -22.04 -3.32
N GLN A 185 4.60 -22.07 -4.37
CA GLN A 185 5.42 -20.97 -4.84
C GLN A 185 5.30 -20.78 -6.34
N ILE A 186 5.67 -19.59 -6.80
CA ILE A 186 5.91 -19.30 -8.20
C ILE A 186 7.22 -18.52 -8.30
N THR A 187 8.09 -18.92 -9.21
CA THR A 187 9.36 -18.24 -9.47
C THR A 187 9.45 -17.87 -10.95
N GLY A 188 10.18 -16.81 -11.25
CA GLY A 188 10.44 -16.40 -12.63
C GLY A 188 11.72 -17.06 -13.13
N VAL A 189 11.64 -17.79 -14.24
CA VAL A 189 12.79 -18.33 -14.96
C VAL A 189 12.64 -17.94 -16.44
N ASP A 190 13.61 -17.21 -16.98
CA ASP A 190 13.64 -16.77 -18.39
C ASP A 190 12.31 -16.12 -18.86
N ASN A 191 11.79 -15.17 -18.09
CA ASN A 191 10.49 -14.52 -18.31
C ASN A 191 9.26 -15.45 -18.26
N THR A 192 9.42 -16.67 -17.80
CA THR A 192 8.34 -17.65 -17.63
C THR A 192 8.08 -17.85 -16.13
N LEU A 193 6.81 -17.84 -15.74
CA LEU A 193 6.42 -18.14 -14.36
C LEU A 193 6.29 -19.67 -14.18
N VAL A 194 7.05 -20.20 -13.23
CA VAL A 194 7.05 -21.64 -12.90
C VAL A 194 6.42 -21.84 -11.52
N LYS A 195 5.23 -22.45 -11.52
CA LYS A 195 4.54 -22.84 -10.28
C LYS A 195 5.10 -24.15 -9.74
N GLY A 196 5.29 -24.24 -8.42
CA GLY A 196 5.77 -25.43 -7.75
C GLY A 196 5.39 -25.49 -6.27
N VAL A 197 5.84 -26.52 -5.60
CA VAL A 197 5.70 -26.67 -4.13
C VAL A 197 6.86 -25.93 -3.47
N MET A 198 6.55 -25.22 -2.39
CA MET A 198 7.54 -24.45 -1.63
C MET A 198 8.58 -25.39 -0.99
N GLU A 199 9.85 -25.07 -1.18
CA GLU A 199 10.96 -25.81 -0.61
C GLU A 199 11.02 -25.71 0.92
N ASP A 200 11.58 -26.70 1.60
CA ASP A 200 11.56 -26.78 3.07
C ASP A 200 12.35 -25.65 3.76
N PHE A 201 13.43 -25.15 3.12
CA PHE A 201 14.15 -24.02 3.69
C PHE A 201 13.30 -22.73 3.66
N LEU A 202 12.51 -22.52 2.58
CA LEU A 202 11.55 -21.42 2.47
C LEU A 202 10.45 -21.52 3.50
N LYS A 203 9.90 -22.73 3.72
CA LYS A 203 8.92 -22.98 4.81
C LYS A 203 9.46 -22.60 6.18
N LYS A 204 10.77 -22.77 6.43
CA LYS A 204 11.42 -22.33 7.67
C LYS A 204 11.45 -20.80 7.77
N LYS A 205 11.69 -20.10 6.67
CA LYS A 205 11.63 -18.62 6.61
C LYS A 205 10.23 -18.07 6.94
N MET A 206 9.16 -18.80 6.58
CA MET A 206 7.77 -18.42 6.90
C MET A 206 7.49 -18.35 8.41
N LYS A 207 8.35 -18.87 9.29
CA LYS A 207 8.22 -18.72 10.75
C LYS A 207 8.22 -17.25 11.18
N LEU A 208 8.79 -16.35 10.39
CA LEU A 208 8.74 -14.90 10.63
C LEU A 208 7.30 -14.38 10.80
N PHE A 209 6.34 -14.93 10.07
CA PHE A 209 4.93 -14.52 10.19
C PHE A 209 4.35 -14.65 11.61
N LYS A 210 4.89 -15.54 12.46
CA LYS A 210 4.47 -15.66 13.86
C LYS A 210 4.83 -14.43 14.69
N GLN A 211 5.85 -13.69 14.27
CA GLN A 211 6.35 -12.49 14.97
C GLN A 211 5.67 -11.21 14.49
N LEU A 212 5.12 -11.22 13.25
CA LEU A 212 4.45 -10.06 12.68
C LEU A 212 3.05 -9.91 13.28
N ASN A 213 2.79 -8.77 13.89
CA ASN A 213 1.50 -8.46 14.52
C ASN A 213 1.02 -7.07 14.10
N CYS A 214 -0.26 -6.98 13.74
CA CYS A 214 -0.91 -5.69 13.52
C CYS A 214 -1.07 -4.92 14.84
N MET A 215 -1.13 -3.61 14.75
CA MET A 215 -1.54 -2.74 15.85
C MET A 215 -2.88 -3.19 16.44
N LYS A 216 -3.04 -3.05 17.75
CA LYS A 216 -4.36 -3.13 18.38
C LYS A 216 -5.24 -1.99 17.88
N GLU A 217 -6.54 -2.23 17.76
CA GLU A 217 -7.49 -1.27 17.19
C GLU A 217 -7.43 0.12 17.86
N ALA A 218 -7.28 0.17 19.18
CA ALA A 218 -7.14 1.43 19.90
C ALA A 218 -5.90 2.23 19.48
N GLN A 219 -4.76 1.55 19.31
CA GLN A 219 -3.52 2.18 18.85
C GLN A 219 -3.64 2.65 17.40
N TYR A 220 -4.25 1.84 16.54
CA TYR A 220 -4.52 2.19 15.16
C TYR A 220 -5.34 3.49 15.07
N LYS A 221 -6.43 3.61 15.82
CA LYS A 221 -7.27 4.82 15.86
C LYS A 221 -6.53 6.07 16.33
N ILE A 222 -5.62 5.91 17.31
CA ILE A 222 -4.78 7.04 17.78
C ILE A 222 -3.84 7.50 16.66
N MET A 223 -3.13 6.59 16.02
CA MET A 223 -2.21 6.89 14.92
C MET A 223 -2.94 7.46 13.70
N GLU A 224 -4.13 6.97 13.40
CA GLU A 224 -4.97 7.50 12.32
C GLU A 224 -5.39 8.94 12.57
N ARG A 225 -5.74 9.31 13.80
CA ARG A 225 -6.03 10.71 14.18
C ARG A 225 -4.79 11.59 14.01
N GLU A 226 -3.63 11.12 14.45
CA GLU A 226 -2.37 11.85 14.30
C GLU A 226 -2.03 12.07 12.82
N LYS A 227 -2.20 11.05 11.98
CA LYS A 227 -2.05 11.18 10.52
C LYS A 227 -2.97 12.25 9.95
N ASN A 228 -4.25 12.24 10.28
CA ASN A 228 -5.22 13.21 9.78
C ASN A 228 -4.84 14.63 10.20
N ARG A 229 -4.37 14.82 11.43
CA ARG A 229 -3.84 16.09 11.91
C ARG A 229 -2.62 16.57 11.12
N GLN A 230 -1.69 15.66 10.79
CA GLN A 230 -0.55 15.98 9.95
C GLN A 230 -0.97 16.41 8.54
N ILE A 231 -1.95 15.74 7.94
CA ILE A 231 -2.52 16.12 6.63
C ILE A 231 -3.10 17.55 6.70
N GLU A 232 -3.92 17.86 7.70
CA GLU A 232 -4.47 19.23 7.86
C GLU A 232 -3.39 20.31 7.98
N LEU A 233 -2.33 20.03 8.74
CA LEU A 233 -1.22 20.95 8.89
C LEU A 233 -0.48 21.16 7.56
N LEU A 234 -0.21 20.10 6.81
CA LEU A 234 0.43 20.18 5.50
C LEU A 234 -0.43 20.96 4.49
N GLU A 235 -1.76 20.75 4.51
CA GLU A 235 -2.68 21.52 3.66
C GLU A 235 -2.70 23.00 4.01
N LYS A 236 -2.70 23.35 5.31
CA LYS A 236 -2.62 24.74 5.76
C LYS A 236 -1.33 25.42 5.30
N VAL A 237 -0.18 24.76 5.46
CA VAL A 237 1.12 25.29 5.00
C VAL A 237 1.12 25.49 3.49
N ARG A 238 0.67 24.51 2.72
CA ARG A 238 0.59 24.59 1.26
C ARG A 238 -0.32 25.72 0.79
N ASN A 239 -1.48 25.87 1.42
CA ASN A 239 -2.42 26.94 1.09
C ASN A 239 -1.87 28.33 1.43
N SER A 240 -1.14 28.47 2.55
CA SER A 240 -0.47 29.72 2.92
C SER A 240 0.61 30.09 1.92
N SER A 241 1.48 29.16 1.54
CA SER A 241 2.54 29.40 0.55
C SER A 241 1.95 29.78 -0.83
N LYS A 242 0.88 29.10 -1.27
CA LYS A 242 0.20 29.44 -2.52
C LYS A 242 -0.43 30.83 -2.48
N MET A 243 -0.99 31.24 -1.35
CA MET A 243 -1.54 32.60 -1.17
C MET A 243 -0.45 33.67 -1.18
N GLU A 244 0.72 33.36 -0.63
CA GLU A 244 1.88 34.25 -0.64
C GLU A 244 2.44 34.44 -2.05
N GLU A 245 2.60 33.35 -2.81
CA GLU A 245 2.99 33.41 -4.23
C GLU A 245 2.01 34.23 -5.08
N LEU A 246 0.70 34.07 -4.86
CA LEU A 246 -0.31 34.85 -5.55
C LEU A 246 -0.25 36.34 -5.19
N ARG A 247 0.01 36.67 -3.92
CA ARG A 247 0.21 38.06 -3.48
C ARG A 247 1.44 38.71 -4.14
N GLU A 248 2.56 37.99 -4.18
CA GLU A 248 3.78 38.47 -4.83
C GLU A 248 3.61 38.65 -6.34
N LYS A 249 2.89 37.75 -6.98
CA LYS A 249 2.59 37.83 -8.42
C LYS A 249 1.69 39.04 -8.73
N ASN A 250 0.67 39.30 -7.93
CA ASN A 250 -0.20 40.45 -8.08
C ASN A 250 0.56 41.76 -7.85
N LYS A 251 1.42 41.81 -6.82
CA LYS A 251 2.26 42.97 -6.54
C LYS A 251 3.18 43.34 -7.69
N LYS A 252 3.77 42.33 -8.36
CA LYS A 252 4.59 42.55 -9.57
C LYS A 252 3.77 43.06 -10.77
N LEU A 253 2.51 42.61 -10.92
CA LEU A 253 1.62 43.12 -11.97
C LEU A 253 1.21 44.59 -11.74
N PHE A 254 0.94 44.98 -10.50
CA PHE A 254 0.60 46.38 -10.17
C PHE A 254 1.81 47.36 -10.25
N ASN A 255 3.03 46.90 -9.99
CA ASN A 255 4.22 47.72 -10.06
C ASN A 255 4.79 47.91 -11.49
N ASN A 256 4.25 47.20 -12.48
CA ASN A 256 4.64 47.25 -13.89
C ASN A 256 3.62 48.06 -14.74
N GLN A 257 2.66 48.73 -14.14
CA GLN A 257 1.77 49.74 -14.74
C GLN A 257 2.15 51.15 -14.26
#